data_7b618b65abdddfd1df1a87ac916aac3b
#
_entry.id   7b618b65abdddfd1df1a87ac916aac3b
#
_cell.length_a   1.000
_cell.length_b   1.000
_cell.length_c   1.000
_cell.angle_alpha   90.00
_cell.angle_beta   90.00
_cell.angle_gamma   90.00
#
_symmetry.space_group_name_H-M   'P 1'
#
loop_
_entity.id
_entity.type
_entity.pdbx_description
1 polymer ?
#
loop_
_entity_poly.entity_id
_entity_poly.type
_entity_poly.pdbx_seq_one_letter_code
_entity_poly.pdbx_strand_id
1 'polypeptide(L)'
;IAQWKFAAKHIVIFKAHDSYHGDHFIYNPSLLQEKIDAHYIEIEREKAIATFNNGSTPILIATDLAARGLDIEEVNHIIHYHLPTSPQAYTHRNGRSARVNADGNIYVICGPGEPIPEYITFDNQISLPSELEIDHRSTAVLRTDTASIYIAAGKKEKISKGDVAGFLIKTGGLSMDEVGKINSYDHYTVAAIPSHKAKALLPLLNAAKLKGTRHKIHLIK
;
A
#
# COMPACT_ATOMS: atom_id res chain seq x y z
N ILE A 1 -19.35 -17.62 -15.91
CA ILE A 1 -18.30 -16.58 -15.79
C ILE A 1 -18.40 -16.06 -14.37
N ALA A 2 -17.52 -16.56 -13.48
CA ALA A 2 -17.47 -16.06 -12.12
C ALA A 2 -16.92 -14.64 -12.15
N GLN A 3 -17.77 -13.65 -11.91
CA GLN A 3 -17.33 -12.30 -11.64
C GLN A 3 -16.62 -12.31 -10.27
N TRP A 4 -15.30 -12.25 -10.28
CA TRP A 4 -14.51 -12.05 -9.10
C TRP A 4 -14.75 -10.62 -8.61
N LYS A 5 -15.79 -10.43 -7.81
CA LYS A 5 -15.96 -9.22 -7.02
C LYS A 5 -15.01 -9.31 -5.84
N PHE A 6 -13.78 -8.89 -6.05
CA PHE A 6 -12.88 -8.63 -4.95
C PHE A 6 -13.38 -7.39 -4.21
N ALA A 7 -14.07 -7.59 -3.12
CA ALA A 7 -14.18 -6.58 -2.08
C ALA A 7 -12.84 -6.52 -1.33
N ALA A 8 -11.75 -6.48 -2.11
CA ALA A 8 -10.40 -6.62 -1.57
C ALA A 8 -9.94 -5.29 -1.00
N LYS A 9 -9.81 -5.24 0.30
CA LYS A 9 -9.24 -4.06 0.96
C LYS A 9 -7.72 -4.06 0.89
N HIS A 10 -7.06 -5.22 0.93
CA HIS A 10 -5.59 -5.30 0.95
C HIS A 10 -5.09 -6.53 0.19
N ILE A 11 -4.38 -6.31 -0.91
CA ILE A 11 -3.73 -7.34 -1.72
C ILE A 11 -2.23 -7.11 -1.71
N VAL A 12 -1.44 -8.13 -1.37
CA VAL A 12 0.02 -8.11 -1.53
C VAL A 12 0.42 -9.05 -2.65
N ILE A 13 1.21 -8.54 -3.59
CA ILE A 13 1.77 -9.31 -4.71
C ILE A 13 3.28 -9.43 -4.49
N PHE A 14 3.78 -10.67 -4.38
CA PHE A 14 5.20 -10.93 -4.29
C PHE A 14 5.80 -11.21 -5.68
N LYS A 15 6.72 -10.32 -6.11
CA LYS A 15 7.50 -10.43 -7.32
C LYS A 15 8.96 -10.75 -6.97
N ALA A 16 9.64 -11.63 -7.74
CA ALA A 16 11.07 -11.82 -7.59
C ALA A 16 11.83 -10.55 -7.97
N HIS A 17 12.99 -10.36 -7.37
CA HIS A 17 13.89 -9.27 -7.69
C HIS A 17 14.41 -9.43 -9.14
N ASP A 18 14.11 -8.48 -10.01
CA ASP A 18 14.79 -8.37 -11.29
C ASP A 18 16.19 -7.82 -11.03
N SER A 19 17.24 -8.56 -11.43
CA SER A 19 18.65 -8.33 -11.12
C SER A 19 19.26 -7.02 -11.63
N TYR A 20 18.45 -6.05 -12.03
CA TYR A 20 18.93 -4.86 -12.73
C TYR A 20 19.03 -3.57 -11.93
N HIS A 21 18.45 -3.44 -10.74
CA HIS A 21 18.66 -2.25 -9.91
C HIS A 21 18.45 -2.56 -8.42
N GLY A 22 19.44 -2.23 -7.62
CA GLY A 22 19.57 -2.17 -6.17
C GLY A 22 18.40 -2.60 -5.26
N ASP A 23 18.74 -3.07 -4.12
CA ASP A 23 18.00 -3.93 -3.17
C ASP A 23 16.66 -3.44 -2.60
N HIS A 24 15.99 -2.43 -3.17
CA HIS A 24 14.81 -1.82 -2.56
C HIS A 24 13.76 -1.40 -3.58
N PHE A 25 12.79 -2.25 -3.89
CA PHE A 25 11.62 -1.82 -4.67
C PHE A 25 10.29 -2.19 -4.04
N ILE A 26 9.60 -1.17 -3.56
CA ILE A 26 8.15 -1.09 -3.52
C ILE A 26 7.77 -0.31 -4.78
N TYR A 27 7.11 -0.98 -5.71
CA TYR A 27 6.81 -0.41 -7.01
C TYR A 27 5.62 0.55 -6.92
N ASN A 28 5.88 1.83 -7.16
CA ASN A 28 4.89 2.80 -7.59
C ASN A 28 5.14 3.06 -9.09
N PRO A 29 4.20 2.73 -9.99
CA PRO A 29 4.39 2.86 -11.43
C PRO A 29 4.78 4.26 -11.94
N SER A 30 4.54 5.29 -11.15
CA SER A 30 4.82 6.69 -11.51
C SER A 30 6.26 7.15 -11.29
N LEU A 31 7.17 6.32 -10.74
CA LEU A 31 8.50 6.76 -10.31
C LEU A 31 9.67 6.23 -11.17
N LEU A 32 9.44 5.88 -12.41
CA LEU A 32 10.38 5.14 -13.27
C LEU A 32 11.58 5.91 -13.82
N GLN A 33 11.88 7.16 -13.46
CA GLN A 33 12.86 7.95 -14.24
C GLN A 33 13.95 8.74 -13.51
N GLU A 34 14.16 8.66 -12.21
CA GLU A 34 15.22 9.44 -11.56
C GLU A 34 16.21 8.63 -10.75
N LYS A 35 17.49 9.01 -10.81
CA LYS A 35 18.55 8.52 -9.91
C LYS A 35 18.20 8.92 -8.48
N ILE A 36 17.82 7.95 -7.68
CA ILE A 36 17.19 8.18 -6.39
C ILE A 36 18.23 7.95 -5.30
N ASP A 37 18.42 8.98 -4.44
CA ASP A 37 19.18 8.91 -3.21
C ASP A 37 18.55 7.85 -2.26
N ALA A 38 19.38 7.10 -1.52
CA ALA A 38 18.92 6.06 -0.59
C ALA A 38 17.90 6.58 0.44
N HIS A 39 18.03 7.82 0.87
CA HIS A 39 17.09 8.46 1.78
C HIS A 39 15.70 8.69 1.13
N TYR A 40 15.67 9.06 -0.14
CA TYR A 40 14.41 9.22 -0.88
C TYR A 40 13.69 7.87 -1.05
N ILE A 41 14.43 6.81 -1.32
CA ILE A 41 13.89 5.44 -1.42
C ILE A 41 13.18 5.04 -0.13
N GLU A 42 13.78 5.31 1.03
CA GLU A 42 13.17 4.97 2.32
C GLU A 42 11.88 5.77 2.58
N ILE A 43 11.86 7.07 2.24
CA ILE A 43 10.65 7.89 2.35
C ILE A 43 9.51 7.35 1.48
N GLU A 44 9.80 6.98 0.24
CA GLU A 44 8.78 6.43 -0.67
C GLU A 44 8.30 5.05 -0.20
N ARG A 45 9.18 4.23 0.35
CA ARG A 45 8.83 2.96 0.99
C ARG A 45 7.90 3.17 2.18
N GLU A 46 8.23 4.09 3.09
CA GLU A 46 7.38 4.42 4.24
C GLU A 46 6.00 4.94 3.81
N LYS A 47 5.94 5.80 2.77
CA LYS A 47 4.68 6.28 2.20
C LYS A 47 3.84 5.14 1.61
N ALA A 48 4.45 4.24 0.83
CA ALA A 48 3.75 3.11 0.24
C ALA A 48 3.13 2.20 1.31
N ILE A 49 3.86 1.93 2.39
CA ILE A 49 3.37 1.16 3.52
C ILE A 49 2.24 1.91 4.26
N ALA A 50 2.42 3.21 4.51
CA ALA A 50 1.41 4.01 5.18
C ALA A 50 0.09 4.09 4.39
N THR A 51 0.18 4.26 3.06
CA THR A 51 -1.00 4.33 2.18
C THR A 51 -1.68 2.98 2.03
N PHE A 52 -0.92 1.89 2.03
CA PHE A 52 -1.46 0.54 2.05
C PHE A 52 -2.17 0.25 3.38
N ASN A 53 -1.52 0.49 4.52
CA ASN A 53 -2.08 0.24 5.84
C ASN A 53 -3.30 1.10 6.20
N ASN A 54 -3.48 2.24 5.55
CA ASN A 54 -4.65 3.10 5.76
C ASN A 54 -5.75 2.92 4.72
N GLY A 55 -5.58 1.99 3.77
CA GLY A 55 -6.56 1.63 2.76
C GLY A 55 -6.68 2.60 1.58
N SER A 56 -5.80 3.60 1.46
CA SER A 56 -5.80 4.49 0.29
C SER A 56 -5.13 3.87 -0.95
N THR A 57 -4.28 2.85 -0.74
CA THR A 57 -3.70 2.01 -1.80
C THR A 57 -4.12 0.57 -1.55
N PRO A 58 -4.94 -0.06 -2.43
CA PRO A 58 -5.49 -1.39 -2.18
C PRO A 58 -4.52 -2.52 -2.53
N ILE A 59 -3.48 -2.27 -3.33
CA ILE A 59 -2.52 -3.25 -3.80
C ILE A 59 -1.11 -2.80 -3.46
N LEU A 60 -0.33 -3.69 -2.84
CA LEU A 60 1.08 -3.54 -2.60
C LEU A 60 1.87 -4.59 -3.40
N ILE A 61 2.81 -4.15 -4.23
CA ILE A 61 3.75 -5.03 -4.91
C ILE A 61 5.07 -4.97 -4.14
N ALA A 62 5.57 -6.12 -3.71
CA ALA A 62 6.75 -6.20 -2.86
C ALA A 62 7.68 -7.33 -3.27
N THR A 63 8.98 -7.17 -3.01
CA THR A 63 9.96 -8.24 -3.03
C THR A 63 10.10 -8.87 -1.65
N ASP A 64 10.73 -10.04 -1.54
CA ASP A 64 11.00 -10.68 -0.25
C ASP A 64 11.80 -9.78 0.70
N LEU A 65 12.78 -9.04 0.17
CA LEU A 65 13.58 -8.12 0.95
C LEU A 65 12.76 -6.95 1.47
N ALA A 66 11.93 -6.36 0.61
CA ALA A 66 11.03 -5.28 1.00
C ALA A 66 9.96 -5.73 2.01
N ALA A 67 9.56 -7.00 1.96
CA ALA A 67 8.56 -7.56 2.87
C ALA A 67 9.12 -7.85 4.28
N ARG A 68 10.44 -7.99 4.43
CA ARG A 68 11.06 -8.20 5.74
C ARG A 68 10.97 -6.92 6.57
N GLY A 69 10.45 -7.05 7.80
CA GLY A 69 10.33 -5.91 8.72
C GLY A 69 9.20 -4.93 8.37
N LEU A 70 8.37 -5.20 7.37
CA LEU A 70 7.18 -4.41 7.13
C LEU A 70 6.15 -4.65 8.25
N ASP A 71 5.71 -3.59 8.88
CA ASP A 71 4.53 -3.61 9.75
C ASP A 71 3.28 -3.43 8.90
N ILE A 72 2.91 -4.53 8.21
CA ILE A 72 1.69 -4.60 7.40
C ILE A 72 0.60 -5.22 8.26
N GLU A 73 -0.44 -4.45 8.47
CA GLU A 73 -1.65 -4.91 9.15
C GLU A 73 -2.49 -5.71 8.16
N GLU A 74 -3.21 -6.69 8.64
CA GLU A 74 -4.18 -7.57 7.97
C GLU A 74 -4.23 -7.53 6.43
N VAL A 75 -3.70 -8.58 5.80
CA VAL A 75 -3.73 -8.75 4.35
C VAL A 75 -4.80 -9.78 4.00
N ASN A 76 -5.78 -9.42 3.20
CA ASN A 76 -6.85 -10.33 2.78
C ASN A 76 -6.39 -11.31 1.69
N HIS A 77 -5.52 -10.86 0.79
CA HIS A 77 -5.06 -11.67 -0.33
C HIS A 77 -3.56 -11.53 -0.51
N ILE A 78 -2.87 -12.66 -0.60
CA ILE A 78 -1.45 -12.74 -0.96
C ILE A 78 -1.34 -13.43 -2.30
N ILE A 79 -0.63 -12.81 -3.24
CA ILE A 79 -0.37 -13.38 -4.56
C ILE A 79 1.13 -13.58 -4.72
N HIS A 80 1.56 -14.83 -4.81
CA HIS A 80 2.91 -15.20 -5.21
C HIS A 80 2.98 -15.15 -6.74
N TYR A 81 3.34 -14.00 -7.29
CA TYR A 81 3.53 -13.83 -8.73
C TYR A 81 4.76 -14.62 -9.22
N HIS A 82 5.81 -14.68 -8.40
CA HIS A 82 6.92 -15.62 -8.55
C HIS A 82 6.95 -16.56 -7.35
N LEU A 83 7.28 -17.80 -7.60
CA LEU A 83 7.42 -18.81 -6.55
C LEU A 83 8.44 -18.35 -5.49
N PRO A 84 8.18 -18.56 -4.21
CA PRO A 84 9.15 -18.29 -3.16
C PRO A 84 10.35 -19.24 -3.30
N THR A 85 11.56 -18.73 -3.06
CA THR A 85 12.80 -19.47 -3.26
C THR A 85 13.15 -20.43 -2.12
N SER A 86 12.39 -20.39 -1.00
CA SER A 86 12.61 -21.25 0.16
C SER A 86 11.34 -21.39 1.01
N PRO A 87 11.24 -22.45 1.84
CA PRO A 87 10.15 -22.61 2.81
C PRO A 87 10.02 -21.42 3.75
N GLN A 88 11.14 -20.84 4.16
CA GLN A 88 11.16 -19.66 5.03
C GLN A 88 10.56 -18.43 4.33
N ALA A 89 10.92 -18.21 3.05
CA ALA A 89 10.33 -17.12 2.27
C ALA A 89 8.81 -17.31 2.13
N TYR A 90 8.36 -18.54 1.86
CA TYR A 90 6.94 -18.89 1.79
C TYR A 90 6.21 -18.56 3.09
N THR A 91 6.75 -19.03 4.21
CA THR A 91 6.17 -18.79 5.55
C THR A 91 6.17 -17.29 5.90
N HIS A 92 7.24 -16.56 5.60
CA HIS A 92 7.32 -15.11 5.87
C HIS A 92 6.33 -14.31 5.05
N ARG A 93 6.13 -14.65 3.76
CA ARG A 93 5.13 -14.00 2.92
C ARG A 93 3.72 -14.25 3.47
N ASN A 94 3.41 -15.53 3.78
CA ASN A 94 2.08 -15.93 4.24
C ASN A 94 1.76 -15.46 5.65
N GLY A 95 2.75 -15.30 6.50
CA GLY A 95 2.57 -14.79 7.87
C GLY A 95 2.03 -13.36 7.96
N ARG A 96 1.75 -12.71 6.84
CA ARG A 96 1.04 -11.42 6.77
C ARG A 96 -0.48 -11.59 6.71
N SER A 97 -0.97 -12.73 6.20
CA SER A 97 -2.40 -13.04 6.11
C SER A 97 -2.97 -13.66 7.40
N ALA A 98 -2.14 -14.23 8.27
CA ALA A 98 -2.59 -15.08 9.38
C ALA A 98 -2.60 -14.39 10.76
N ARG A 99 -2.48 -13.08 10.85
CA ARG A 99 -2.56 -12.38 12.13
C ARG A 99 -4.01 -12.15 12.54
N VAL A 100 -4.52 -13.08 13.38
CA VAL A 100 -5.73 -12.95 14.20
C VAL A 100 -7.03 -12.68 13.43
N ASN A 101 -7.75 -13.74 13.07
CA ASN A 101 -9.15 -13.74 12.59
C ASN A 101 -9.46 -13.30 11.15
N ALA A 102 -8.51 -13.23 10.23
CA ALA A 102 -8.84 -12.95 8.85
C ALA A 102 -8.82 -14.25 8.02
N ASP A 103 -9.92 -14.56 7.34
CA ASP A 103 -10.00 -15.54 6.25
C ASP A 103 -9.18 -15.01 5.05
N GLY A 104 -7.86 -15.11 5.14
CA GLY A 104 -6.96 -14.64 4.09
C GLY A 104 -6.76 -15.71 3.02
N ASN A 105 -6.79 -15.32 1.75
CA ASN A 105 -6.53 -16.20 0.63
C ASN A 105 -5.10 -16.03 0.12
N ILE A 106 -4.44 -17.15 -0.16
CA ILE A 106 -3.10 -17.19 -0.73
C ILE A 106 -3.23 -17.79 -2.14
N TYR A 107 -2.68 -17.08 -3.11
CA TYR A 107 -2.66 -17.49 -4.51
C TYR A 107 -1.22 -17.66 -4.95
N VAL A 108 -0.96 -18.71 -5.70
CA VAL A 108 0.34 -19.00 -6.30
C VAL A 108 0.14 -19.08 -7.81
N ILE A 109 0.87 -18.26 -8.56
CA ILE A 109 0.87 -18.29 -10.01
C ILE A 109 2.06 -19.12 -10.46
N CYS A 110 1.78 -20.17 -11.25
CA CYS A 110 2.79 -21.03 -11.83
C CYS A 110 2.72 -21.01 -13.35
N GLY A 111 3.84 -20.89 -14.00
CA GLY A 111 3.96 -21.01 -15.45
C GLY A 111 3.81 -22.48 -15.92
N PRO A 112 3.54 -22.71 -17.21
CA PRO A 112 3.52 -24.04 -17.78
C PRO A 112 4.87 -24.74 -17.57
N GLY A 113 4.87 -25.91 -16.92
CA GLY A 113 6.09 -26.69 -16.65
C GLY A 113 6.98 -26.15 -15.52
N GLU A 114 6.57 -25.11 -14.83
CA GLU A 114 7.30 -24.63 -13.65
C GLU A 114 7.08 -25.60 -12.47
N PRO A 115 8.16 -26.17 -11.90
CA PRO A 115 8.01 -27.12 -10.81
C PRO A 115 7.56 -26.40 -9.53
N ILE A 116 6.46 -26.87 -8.96
CA ILE A 116 5.96 -26.36 -7.69
C ILE A 116 6.76 -27.02 -6.57
N PRO A 117 7.42 -26.26 -5.69
CA PRO A 117 8.15 -26.82 -4.55
C PRO A 117 7.23 -27.59 -3.59
N GLU A 118 7.69 -28.70 -3.04
CA GLU A 118 6.92 -29.57 -2.12
C GLU A 118 6.39 -28.86 -0.88
N TYR A 119 7.04 -27.78 -0.45
CA TYR A 119 6.59 -26.99 0.71
C TYR A 119 5.40 -26.07 0.41
N ILE A 120 4.97 -25.97 -0.85
CA ILE A 120 3.77 -25.22 -1.25
C ILE A 120 2.61 -26.21 -1.33
N THR A 121 1.69 -26.11 -0.38
CA THR A 121 0.44 -26.88 -0.37
C THR A 121 -0.72 -25.98 -0.76
N PHE A 122 -1.69 -26.52 -1.49
CA PHE A 122 -2.88 -25.79 -1.92
C PHE A 122 -4.11 -26.70 -1.88
N ASP A 123 -5.24 -26.11 -1.54
CA ASP A 123 -6.52 -26.84 -1.44
C ASP A 123 -7.17 -27.03 -2.82
N ASN A 124 -6.98 -26.06 -3.72
CA ASN A 124 -7.56 -26.05 -5.05
C ASN A 124 -6.57 -25.58 -6.11
N GLN A 125 -6.61 -26.22 -7.26
CA GLN A 125 -5.88 -25.79 -8.45
C GLN A 125 -6.87 -25.32 -9.51
N ILE A 126 -6.65 -24.12 -10.05
CA ILE A 126 -7.45 -23.54 -11.12
C ILE A 126 -6.54 -23.38 -12.34
N SER A 127 -6.86 -24.04 -13.43
CA SER A 127 -6.20 -23.79 -14.70
C SER A 127 -6.83 -22.55 -15.34
N LEU A 128 -6.02 -21.55 -15.62
CA LEU A 128 -6.47 -20.41 -16.39
C LEU A 128 -6.62 -20.81 -17.86
N PRO A 129 -7.66 -20.35 -18.57
CA PRO A 129 -7.77 -20.57 -19.99
C PRO A 129 -6.56 -19.98 -20.72
N SER A 130 -6.09 -20.67 -21.77
CA SER A 130 -4.93 -20.25 -22.57
C SER A 130 -5.10 -18.89 -23.23
N GLU A 131 -6.33 -18.46 -23.44
CA GLU A 131 -6.71 -17.14 -23.88
C GLU A 131 -7.63 -16.53 -22.82
N LEU A 132 -7.04 -15.76 -21.90
CA LEU A 132 -7.81 -14.80 -21.11
C LEU A 132 -8.25 -13.70 -22.10
N GLU A 133 -9.53 -13.67 -22.43
CA GLU A 133 -10.15 -12.49 -23.05
C GLU A 133 -10.10 -11.36 -22.01
N ILE A 134 -8.94 -10.72 -21.91
CA ILE A 134 -8.80 -9.49 -21.14
C ILE A 134 -9.45 -8.41 -21.98
N ASP A 135 -10.62 -7.93 -21.54
CA ASP A 135 -11.19 -6.73 -22.11
C ASP A 135 -10.27 -5.53 -21.80
N HIS A 136 -9.32 -5.28 -22.70
CA HIS A 136 -8.39 -4.13 -22.60
C HIS A 136 -9.10 -2.78 -22.64
N ARG A 137 -10.42 -2.76 -22.93
CA ARG A 137 -11.26 -1.55 -22.88
C ARG A 137 -11.83 -1.31 -21.49
N SER A 138 -11.80 -2.33 -20.63
CA SER A 138 -12.24 -2.20 -19.25
C SER A 138 -11.18 -1.45 -18.46
N THR A 139 -11.33 -0.14 -18.35
CA THR A 139 -10.59 0.72 -17.42
C THR A 139 -11.18 0.61 -16.01
N ALA A 140 -11.17 -0.59 -15.44
CA ALA A 140 -11.58 -0.77 -14.05
C ALA A 140 -10.55 -0.08 -13.15
N VAL A 141 -10.81 1.18 -12.84
CA VAL A 141 -10.02 1.91 -11.84
C VAL A 141 -10.41 1.39 -10.46
N LEU A 142 -9.48 0.78 -9.76
CA LEU A 142 -9.66 0.45 -8.34
C LEU A 142 -9.82 1.76 -7.58
N ARG A 143 -11.04 2.05 -7.17
CA ARG A 143 -11.35 3.23 -6.36
C ARG A 143 -11.35 2.84 -4.89
N THR A 144 -10.73 3.67 -4.09
CA THR A 144 -10.76 3.57 -2.64
C THR A 144 -11.58 4.72 -2.07
N ASP A 145 -12.32 4.46 -1.01
CA ASP A 145 -13.06 5.50 -0.29
C ASP A 145 -12.12 6.41 0.50
N THR A 146 -10.86 6.01 0.62
CA THR A 146 -9.81 6.70 1.36
C THR A 146 -8.76 7.27 0.41
N ALA A 147 -8.28 8.47 0.70
CA ALA A 147 -7.12 9.09 0.07
C ALA A 147 -6.10 9.47 1.15
N SER A 148 -4.82 9.48 0.80
CA SER A 148 -3.76 9.92 1.70
C SER A 148 -3.25 11.30 1.35
N ILE A 149 -3.08 12.13 2.38
CA ILE A 149 -2.37 13.41 2.29
C ILE A 149 -0.99 13.31 2.93
N TYR A 150 -0.03 13.96 2.30
CA TYR A 150 1.30 14.22 2.85
C TYR A 150 1.31 15.62 3.45
N ILE A 151 1.83 15.74 4.66
CA ILE A 151 2.05 17.00 5.37
C ILE A 151 3.56 17.12 5.63
N ALA A 152 4.22 18.16 5.11
CA ALA A 152 5.66 18.38 5.26
C ALA A 152 6.00 18.88 6.67
N ALA A 153 5.59 18.12 7.68
CA ALA A 153 5.90 18.35 9.09
C ALA A 153 5.67 17.06 9.88
N GLY A 154 6.54 16.77 10.82
CA GLY A 154 6.52 15.55 11.62
C GLY A 154 6.99 15.77 13.05
N LYS A 155 7.59 14.75 13.62
CA LYS A 155 8.05 14.76 15.02
C LYS A 155 9.12 15.83 15.29
N LYS A 156 10.03 16.09 14.34
CA LYS A 156 11.07 17.11 14.45
C LYS A 156 10.50 18.52 14.49
N GLU A 157 9.40 18.77 13.78
CA GLU A 157 8.64 20.02 13.83
C GLU A 157 7.65 20.04 15.01
N LYS A 158 7.75 19.08 15.94
CA LYS A 158 6.90 18.92 17.12
C LYS A 158 5.42 18.75 16.78
N ILE A 159 5.11 18.17 15.63
CA ILE A 159 3.75 17.84 15.21
C ILE A 159 3.40 16.42 15.67
N SER A 160 2.35 16.32 16.48
CA SER A 160 1.80 15.05 16.94
C SER A 160 0.63 14.59 16.05
N LYS A 161 0.27 13.31 16.15
CA LYS A 161 -0.95 12.78 15.50
C LYS A 161 -2.20 13.56 15.93
N GLY A 162 -2.29 13.93 17.20
CA GLY A 162 -3.41 14.73 17.74
C GLY A 162 -3.49 16.13 17.14
N ASP A 163 -2.35 16.78 16.89
CA ASP A 163 -2.33 18.10 16.24
C ASP A 163 -2.85 18.00 14.81
N VAL A 164 -2.47 16.95 14.08
CA VAL A 164 -2.96 16.70 12.71
C VAL A 164 -4.43 16.37 12.70
N ALA A 165 -4.91 15.50 13.59
CA ALA A 165 -6.33 15.19 13.71
C ALA A 165 -7.16 16.46 14.02
N GLY A 166 -6.73 17.23 15.01
CA GLY A 166 -7.39 18.50 15.34
C GLY A 166 -7.40 19.52 14.20
N PHE A 167 -6.33 19.56 13.42
CA PHE A 167 -6.22 20.42 12.24
C PHE A 167 -7.19 19.99 11.14
N LEU A 168 -7.27 18.69 10.84
CA LEU A 168 -8.19 18.16 9.85
C LEU A 168 -9.66 18.38 10.23
N ILE A 169 -9.98 18.24 11.51
CA ILE A 169 -11.33 18.48 12.02
C ILE A 169 -11.68 19.98 12.01
N LYS A 170 -10.84 20.82 12.65
CA LYS A 170 -11.17 22.24 12.85
C LYS A 170 -11.04 23.07 11.56
N THR A 171 -10.01 22.81 10.76
CA THR A 171 -9.74 23.55 9.53
C THR A 171 -10.33 22.89 8.31
N GLY A 172 -10.22 21.55 8.23
CA GLY A 172 -10.76 20.78 7.13
C GLY A 172 -12.27 20.54 7.21
N GLY A 173 -12.90 20.72 8.38
CA GLY A 173 -14.32 20.44 8.57
C GLY A 173 -14.67 18.96 8.53
N LEU A 174 -13.68 18.09 8.81
CA LEU A 174 -13.93 16.65 8.92
C LEU A 174 -14.54 16.31 10.28
N SER A 175 -15.39 15.31 10.31
CA SER A 175 -15.82 14.69 11.57
C SER A 175 -14.72 13.74 12.10
N MET A 176 -14.84 13.35 13.35
CA MET A 176 -13.83 12.49 13.99
C MET A 176 -13.68 11.12 13.30
N ASP A 177 -14.78 10.55 12.83
CA ASP A 177 -14.88 9.29 12.12
C ASP A 177 -14.35 9.37 10.67
N GLU A 178 -14.27 10.57 10.11
CA GLU A 178 -13.68 10.82 8.78
C GLU A 178 -12.16 10.95 8.79
N VAL A 179 -11.56 11.16 9.97
CA VAL A 179 -10.11 11.19 10.11
C VAL A 179 -9.61 9.76 10.29
N GLY A 180 -9.02 9.21 9.23
CA GLY A 180 -8.47 7.87 9.25
C GLY A 180 -7.10 7.79 9.93
N LYS A 181 -6.35 6.72 9.63
CA LYS A 181 -5.04 6.47 10.24
C LYS A 181 -4.04 7.58 9.95
N ILE A 182 -3.33 8.03 10.99
CA ILE A 182 -2.27 9.04 10.90
C ILE A 182 -0.94 8.39 11.26
N ASN A 183 0.02 8.45 10.34
CA ASN A 183 1.40 8.00 10.52
C ASN A 183 2.32 9.22 10.56
N SER A 184 2.96 9.47 11.72
CA SER A 184 3.88 10.59 11.89
C SER A 184 5.32 10.08 11.88
N TYR A 185 6.10 10.62 10.96
CA TYR A 185 7.53 10.38 10.77
C TYR A 185 8.35 11.58 11.30
N ASP A 186 9.65 11.56 11.12
CA ASP A 186 10.52 12.61 11.64
C ASP A 186 10.18 13.97 11.04
N HIS A 187 10.11 14.09 9.72
CA HIS A 187 9.94 15.35 9.00
C HIS A 187 8.62 15.46 8.21
N TYR A 188 7.77 14.45 8.28
CA TYR A 188 6.49 14.49 7.60
C TYR A 188 5.44 13.63 8.30
N THR A 189 4.19 13.83 7.90
CA THR A 189 3.05 13.03 8.38
C THR A 189 2.20 12.61 7.19
N VAL A 190 1.76 11.35 7.19
CA VAL A 190 0.77 10.82 6.26
C VAL A 190 -0.54 10.64 7.01
N ALA A 191 -1.62 11.19 6.48
CA ALA A 191 -2.96 11.08 7.07
C ALA A 191 -3.98 10.62 6.05
N ALA A 192 -4.85 9.71 6.45
CA ALA A 192 -5.95 9.21 5.65
C ALA A 192 -7.18 10.10 5.83
N ILE A 193 -7.84 10.42 4.73
CA ILE A 193 -9.05 11.24 4.66
C ILE A 193 -10.02 10.65 3.62
N PRO A 194 -11.32 10.99 3.64
CA PRO A 194 -12.24 10.55 2.61
C PRO A 194 -11.84 11.03 1.21
N SER A 195 -11.76 10.10 0.26
CA SER A 195 -11.29 10.39 -1.11
C SER A 195 -12.15 11.45 -1.82
N HIS A 196 -13.46 11.43 -1.59
CA HIS A 196 -14.39 12.39 -2.20
C HIS A 196 -14.23 13.84 -1.68
N LYS A 197 -13.66 14.02 -0.47
CA LYS A 197 -13.39 15.35 0.12
C LYS A 197 -11.97 15.85 -0.17
N ALA A 198 -11.06 14.97 -0.56
CA ALA A 198 -9.63 15.24 -0.63
C ALA A 198 -9.26 16.47 -1.47
N LYS A 199 -9.85 16.60 -2.67
CA LYS A 199 -9.56 17.74 -3.57
C LYS A 199 -10.03 19.08 -3.00
N ALA A 200 -11.18 19.11 -2.32
CA ALA A 200 -11.74 20.33 -1.74
C ALA A 200 -10.97 20.75 -0.47
N LEU A 201 -10.44 19.80 0.28
CA LEU A 201 -9.70 20.05 1.52
C LEU A 201 -8.32 20.68 1.29
N LEU A 202 -7.60 20.29 0.25
CA LEU A 202 -6.22 20.72 0.03
C LEU A 202 -6.01 22.25 0.02
N PRO A 203 -6.81 23.07 -0.67
CA PRO A 203 -6.67 24.52 -0.63
C PRO A 203 -6.86 25.10 0.78
N LEU A 204 -7.83 24.59 1.52
CA LEU A 204 -8.13 25.04 2.88
C LEU A 204 -6.97 24.74 3.83
N LEU A 205 -6.45 23.51 3.77
CA LEU A 205 -5.35 23.07 4.61
C LEU A 205 -4.03 23.80 4.28
N ASN A 206 -3.74 24.06 3.00
CA ASN A 206 -2.53 24.80 2.60
C ASN A 206 -2.59 26.30 2.96
N ALA A 207 -3.78 26.90 3.03
CA ALA A 207 -3.96 28.29 3.43
C ALA A 207 -3.82 28.49 4.95
N ALA A 208 -4.07 27.44 5.74
CA ALA A 208 -4.10 27.51 7.21
C ALA A 208 -2.73 27.22 7.84
N LYS A 209 -2.63 27.46 9.14
CA LYS A 209 -1.44 27.18 9.95
C LYS A 209 -1.70 25.97 10.85
N LEU A 210 -0.82 24.98 10.79
CA LEU A 210 -0.74 23.90 11.75
C LEU A 210 0.31 24.28 12.81
N LYS A 211 -0.10 24.42 14.07
CA LYS A 211 0.75 24.90 15.17
C LYS A 211 1.50 26.21 14.86
N GLY A 212 0.80 27.16 14.26
CA GLY A 212 1.36 28.48 13.99
C GLY A 212 2.16 28.62 12.69
N THR A 213 2.49 27.49 12.01
CA THR A 213 3.30 27.47 10.78
C THR A 213 2.50 26.89 9.62
N ARG A 214 2.71 27.41 8.42
CA ARG A 214 2.18 26.81 7.18
C ARG A 214 3.11 25.71 6.71
N HIS A 215 2.55 24.56 6.37
CA HIS A 215 3.28 23.42 5.83
C HIS A 215 2.73 23.06 4.46
N LYS A 216 3.59 22.54 3.58
CA LYS A 216 3.16 22.04 2.27
C LYS A 216 2.35 20.75 2.45
N ILE A 217 1.13 20.73 1.88
CA ILE A 217 0.22 19.59 1.95
C ILE A 217 -0.21 19.21 0.54
N HIS A 218 -0.11 17.94 0.20
CA HIS A 218 -0.53 17.40 -1.10
C HIS A 218 -1.07 15.98 -0.98
N LEU A 219 -1.82 15.56 -2.00
CA LEU A 219 -2.25 14.15 -2.10
C LEU A 219 -1.05 13.29 -2.48
N ILE A 220 -0.97 12.13 -1.84
CA ILE A 220 -0.11 11.04 -2.29
C ILE A 220 -0.85 10.36 -3.46
N LYS A 221 -0.15 10.23 -4.58
CA LYS A 221 -0.68 9.61 -5.81
C LYS A 221 -0.31 8.14 -5.85
#